data_f469e901a0c28e1a493d6ce9ce2dfd6c
#
_entry.id   f469e901a0c28e1a493d6ce9ce2dfd6c
#
_cell.length_a   1.000
_cell.length_b   1.000
_cell.length_c   1.000
_cell.angle_alpha   90.00
_cell.angle_beta   90.00
_cell.angle_gamma   90.00
#
_symmetry.space_group_name_H-M   'P 1'
#
loop_
_entity.id
_entity.type
_entity.pdbx_description
1 polymer ?
#
loop_
_entity_poly.entity_id
_entity_poly.type
_entity_poly.pdbx_seq_one_letter_code
_entity_poly.pdbx_strand_id
1 'polypeptide(L)'
;MTQRIITVETGKINDYLHHIDLKEFGTRRILSSFIGEFDNFSVIIDSGSSLEVKRLIRYAKKNQIPLSSFKYFITTHHHFDHNGGMWKLYELIKKHNPNVKIITNQKTKELLNDYEYHLNRAKSTFGNNIGEMRPIEKSAFNIIEPTINFSSSPNSIETIDTFSLNGKEIKLSILKTPGHTPDHQCPLFIKDGEIDFIGFGEAVGTLYHSTKLLTMPTSMPVYFQYKEYMETLEKLKKLHPIKAGFGHFGVVSGKANVREILFEHESFMKEYRAKIIKYYEQKPETRYVVKRILPFLVHRTDLMGGDNPVLRNIILAIVYGMMVDLGYRNI
;
A
#
# COMPACT_ATOMS: atom_id res chain seq x y z
N MET A 1 -7.82 -5.66 28.04
CA MET A 1 -6.78 -4.92 27.30
C MET A 1 -7.48 -3.94 26.37
N THR A 2 -7.24 -2.65 26.50
CA THR A 2 -7.74 -1.64 25.53
C THR A 2 -7.15 -1.94 24.16
N GLN A 3 -8.00 -2.18 23.18
CA GLN A 3 -7.58 -2.46 21.82
C GLN A 3 -6.80 -1.24 21.29
N ARG A 4 -5.55 -1.44 20.86
CA ARG A 4 -4.75 -0.36 20.27
C ARG A 4 -5.44 0.13 18.98
N ILE A 5 -5.56 1.44 18.84
CA ILE A 5 -6.13 2.05 17.62
C ILE A 5 -5.23 1.79 16.42
N ILE A 6 -3.91 1.93 16.58
CA ILE A 6 -2.90 1.69 15.54
C ILE A 6 -1.98 0.56 15.99
N THR A 7 -1.85 -0.46 15.13
CA THR A 7 -0.88 -1.55 15.31
C THR A 7 0.27 -1.35 14.33
N VAL A 8 1.48 -1.21 14.86
CA VAL A 8 2.72 -1.02 14.07
C VAL A 8 3.70 -2.19 14.25
N GLU A 9 3.43 -3.11 15.15
CA GLU A 9 4.26 -4.27 15.38
C GLU A 9 4.01 -5.37 14.34
N THR A 10 5.08 -6.08 13.97
CA THR A 10 4.97 -7.31 13.19
C THR A 10 4.34 -8.42 14.04
N GLY A 11 3.29 -9.03 13.53
CA GLY A 11 2.60 -10.13 14.23
C GLY A 11 1.19 -10.36 13.71
N LYS A 12 0.48 -11.25 14.40
CA LYS A 12 -0.91 -11.58 14.14
C LYS A 12 -1.82 -10.44 14.63
N ILE A 13 -2.70 -9.96 13.77
CA ILE A 13 -3.64 -8.86 14.06
C ILE A 13 -4.97 -9.39 14.58
N ASN A 14 -5.45 -10.48 13.98
CA ASN A 14 -6.66 -11.19 14.38
C ASN A 14 -6.48 -12.70 14.09
N ASP A 15 -7.59 -13.45 13.99
CA ASP A 15 -7.59 -14.90 13.80
C ASP A 15 -6.96 -15.38 12.48
N TYR A 16 -6.83 -14.51 11.46
CA TYR A 16 -6.25 -14.89 10.17
C TYR A 16 -5.26 -13.87 9.58
N LEU A 17 -5.28 -12.63 10.04
CA LEU A 17 -4.50 -11.55 9.43
C LEU A 17 -3.20 -11.32 10.18
N HIS A 18 -2.10 -11.23 9.46
CA HIS A 18 -0.79 -10.87 9.96
C HIS A 18 -0.29 -9.58 9.29
N HIS A 19 0.37 -8.73 10.07
CA HIS A 19 1.09 -7.54 9.62
C HIS A 19 2.59 -7.78 9.72
N ILE A 20 3.33 -7.45 8.66
CA ILE A 20 4.77 -7.66 8.58
C ILE A 20 5.48 -6.34 8.24
N ASP A 21 6.33 -5.86 9.15
CA ASP A 21 7.28 -4.78 8.88
C ASP A 21 8.41 -5.30 7.98
N LEU A 22 8.41 -4.89 6.74
CA LEU A 22 9.41 -5.30 5.75
C LEU A 22 10.77 -4.63 5.97
N LYS A 23 10.83 -3.55 6.78
CA LYS A 23 12.04 -2.78 7.08
C LYS A 23 12.75 -2.33 5.81
N GLU A 24 12.01 -1.74 4.92
CA GLU A 24 12.54 -1.21 3.68
C GLU A 24 13.70 -0.22 3.97
N PHE A 25 14.70 -0.20 3.10
CA PHE A 25 15.96 0.54 3.31
C PHE A 25 16.65 0.25 4.66
N GLY A 26 16.38 -0.92 5.26
CA GLY A 26 16.85 -1.27 6.60
C GLY A 26 16.14 -0.56 7.75
N THR A 27 15.19 0.32 7.46
CA THR A 27 14.48 1.16 8.44
C THR A 27 13.15 0.52 8.85
N ARG A 28 12.87 0.51 10.15
CA ARG A 28 11.59 0.01 10.69
C ARG A 28 10.46 0.98 10.37
N ARG A 29 9.26 0.42 10.19
CA ARG A 29 8.02 1.18 10.00
C ARG A 29 7.99 2.06 8.73
N ILE A 30 8.65 1.59 7.65
CA ILE A 30 8.57 2.24 6.34
C ILE A 30 7.56 1.53 5.46
N LEU A 31 7.62 0.19 5.36
CA LEU A 31 6.82 -0.58 4.43
C LEU A 31 6.20 -1.80 5.11
N SER A 32 4.93 -2.02 4.85
CA SER A 32 4.13 -3.16 5.32
C SER A 32 3.83 -4.15 4.21
N SER A 33 3.70 -5.40 4.61
CA SER A 33 3.01 -6.45 3.85
C SER A 33 2.05 -7.18 4.78
N PHE A 34 1.06 -7.87 4.20
CA PHE A 34 0.06 -8.59 4.98
C PHE A 34 0.00 -10.04 4.52
N ILE A 35 -0.21 -10.96 5.47
CA ILE A 35 -0.53 -12.37 5.18
C ILE A 35 -1.92 -12.66 5.72
N GLY A 36 -2.79 -13.17 4.84
CA GLY A 36 -4.03 -13.84 5.25
C GLY A 36 -3.76 -15.33 5.37
N GLU A 37 -4.00 -15.90 6.56
CA GLU A 37 -3.85 -17.33 6.86
C GLU A 37 -5.23 -17.93 7.10
N PHE A 38 -5.66 -18.88 6.26
CA PHE A 38 -6.94 -19.55 6.30
C PHE A 38 -6.74 -21.05 6.53
N ASP A 39 -7.80 -21.84 6.69
CA ASP A 39 -7.69 -23.26 7.05
C ASP A 39 -6.75 -24.06 6.11
N ASN A 40 -6.85 -23.85 4.79
CA ASN A 40 -6.07 -24.62 3.81
C ASN A 40 -5.17 -23.76 2.92
N PHE A 41 -5.34 -22.43 2.98
CA PHE A 41 -4.65 -21.52 2.06
C PHE A 41 -4.14 -20.28 2.78
N SER A 42 -3.13 -19.68 2.19
CA SER A 42 -2.63 -18.37 2.61
C SER A 42 -2.50 -17.45 1.40
N VAL A 43 -2.58 -16.15 1.65
CA VAL A 43 -2.35 -15.11 0.64
C VAL A 43 -1.36 -14.09 1.16
N ILE A 44 -0.63 -13.44 0.26
CA ILE A 44 0.26 -12.30 0.59
C ILE A 44 -0.25 -11.08 -0.16
N ILE A 45 -0.36 -9.95 0.52
CA ILE A 45 -0.64 -8.64 -0.09
C ILE A 45 0.68 -7.84 -0.08
N ASP A 46 1.16 -7.52 -1.26
CA ASP A 46 2.42 -6.88 -1.60
C ASP A 46 3.67 -7.64 -1.12
N SER A 47 4.70 -7.64 -1.96
CA SER A 47 5.94 -8.40 -1.73
C SER A 47 7.08 -7.61 -1.11
N GLY A 48 6.99 -6.28 -1.14
CA GLY A 48 8.16 -5.43 -0.98
C GLY A 48 9.07 -5.46 -2.20
N SER A 49 10.24 -4.86 -2.10
CA SER A 49 11.29 -5.00 -3.11
C SER A 49 11.93 -6.40 -3.02
N SER A 50 12.76 -6.73 -4.01
CA SER A 50 13.46 -8.03 -4.00
C SER A 50 14.43 -8.24 -2.83
N LEU A 51 14.76 -7.17 -2.09
CA LEU A 51 15.60 -7.23 -0.89
C LEU A 51 14.80 -7.71 0.33
N GLU A 52 13.50 -7.34 0.41
CA GLU A 52 12.62 -7.63 1.55
C GLU A 52 11.97 -9.01 1.48
N VAL A 53 11.82 -9.64 0.33
CA VAL A 53 11.16 -10.95 0.14
C VAL A 53 11.62 -11.99 1.16
N LYS A 54 12.92 -12.00 1.51
CA LYS A 54 13.45 -12.93 2.53
C LYS A 54 12.82 -12.72 3.90
N ARG A 55 12.31 -11.52 4.21
CA ARG A 55 11.64 -11.23 5.50
C ARG A 55 10.26 -11.90 5.56
N LEU A 56 9.51 -11.85 4.45
CA LEU A 56 8.22 -12.56 4.32
C LEU A 56 8.39 -14.06 4.51
N ILE A 57 9.33 -14.67 3.80
CA ILE A 57 9.61 -16.12 3.90
C ILE A 57 10.05 -16.50 5.32
N ARG A 58 10.91 -15.68 5.95
CA ARG A 58 11.35 -15.91 7.33
C ARG A 58 10.20 -15.78 8.31
N TYR A 59 9.31 -14.80 8.12
CA TYR A 59 8.12 -14.62 8.94
C TYR A 59 7.17 -15.81 8.83
N ALA A 60 6.85 -16.25 7.61
CA ALA A 60 6.01 -17.43 7.38
C ALA A 60 6.57 -18.67 8.09
N LYS A 61 7.86 -18.97 7.90
CA LYS A 61 8.51 -20.10 8.56
C LYS A 61 8.48 -20.00 10.08
N LYS A 62 8.76 -18.81 10.65
CA LYS A 62 8.75 -18.60 12.11
C LYS A 62 7.36 -18.82 12.73
N ASN A 63 6.30 -18.47 11.98
CA ASN A 63 4.92 -18.61 12.44
C ASN A 63 4.25 -19.90 11.94
N GLN A 64 5.04 -20.87 11.41
CA GLN A 64 4.58 -22.17 10.96
C GLN A 64 3.53 -22.11 9.83
N ILE A 65 3.50 -21.02 9.05
CA ILE A 65 2.68 -20.91 7.86
C ILE A 65 3.36 -21.69 6.73
N PRO A 66 2.76 -22.79 6.23
CA PRO A 66 3.37 -23.63 5.22
C PRO A 66 3.59 -22.86 3.91
N LEU A 67 4.79 -22.92 3.33
CA LEU A 67 5.04 -22.25 2.04
C LEU A 67 4.19 -22.84 0.90
N SER A 68 3.74 -24.10 1.03
CA SER A 68 2.83 -24.75 0.11
C SER A 68 1.38 -24.28 0.22
N SER A 69 0.99 -23.59 1.30
CA SER A 69 -0.37 -23.06 1.47
C SER A 69 -0.62 -21.76 0.70
N PHE A 70 0.43 -21.05 0.27
CA PHE A 70 0.25 -19.80 -0.47
C PHE A 70 -0.42 -20.03 -1.81
N LYS A 71 -1.71 -19.64 -1.89
CA LYS A 71 -2.54 -19.74 -3.10
C LYS A 71 -2.37 -18.50 -3.99
N TYR A 72 -2.33 -17.30 -3.37
CA TYR A 72 -2.26 -16.03 -4.07
C TYR A 72 -1.25 -15.06 -3.51
N PHE A 73 -0.64 -14.30 -4.42
CA PHE A 73 -0.03 -13.00 -4.13
C PHE A 73 -0.91 -11.93 -4.75
N ILE A 74 -1.26 -10.92 -3.98
CA ILE A 74 -2.18 -9.86 -4.40
C ILE A 74 -1.39 -8.56 -4.41
N THR A 75 -1.38 -7.86 -5.54
CA THR A 75 -0.71 -6.58 -5.66
C THR A 75 -1.65 -5.44 -5.32
N THR A 76 -1.14 -4.36 -4.69
CA THR A 76 -1.86 -3.09 -4.63
C THR A 76 -1.58 -2.24 -5.88
N HIS A 77 -0.34 -2.11 -6.29
CA HIS A 77 0.09 -1.39 -7.49
C HIS A 77 1.54 -1.77 -7.86
N HIS A 78 2.08 -1.21 -8.96
CA HIS A 78 3.33 -1.66 -9.56
C HIS A 78 4.62 -1.11 -8.94
N HIS A 79 4.58 -0.17 -7.99
CA HIS A 79 5.80 0.44 -7.46
C HIS A 79 6.78 -0.58 -6.90
N PHE A 80 8.09 -0.28 -7.06
CA PHE A 80 9.19 -1.21 -6.76
C PHE A 80 9.20 -1.67 -5.30
N ASP A 81 8.87 -0.76 -4.38
CA ASP A 81 8.82 -1.01 -2.94
C ASP A 81 7.64 -1.89 -2.53
N HIS A 82 6.51 -1.83 -3.25
CA HIS A 82 5.37 -2.68 -3.02
C HIS A 82 5.49 -4.04 -3.72
N ASN A 83 5.82 -4.05 -5.01
CA ASN A 83 5.75 -5.27 -5.82
C ASN A 83 6.98 -5.52 -6.70
N GLY A 84 8.07 -4.78 -6.52
CA GLY A 84 9.33 -5.03 -7.22
C GLY A 84 9.97 -6.38 -6.90
N GLY A 85 9.63 -6.96 -5.76
CA GLY A 85 10.08 -8.29 -5.34
C GLY A 85 9.16 -9.44 -5.77
N MET A 86 8.05 -9.16 -6.46
CA MET A 86 7.02 -10.15 -6.79
C MET A 86 7.56 -11.32 -7.62
N TRP A 87 8.44 -11.06 -8.59
CA TRP A 87 9.11 -12.11 -9.36
C TRP A 87 9.86 -13.09 -8.47
N LYS A 88 10.58 -12.59 -7.48
CA LYS A 88 11.41 -13.39 -6.58
C LYS A 88 10.56 -14.20 -5.60
N LEU A 89 9.51 -13.56 -5.06
CA LEU A 89 8.54 -14.22 -4.20
C LEU A 89 7.87 -15.37 -4.93
N TYR A 90 7.42 -15.14 -6.17
CA TYR A 90 6.81 -16.16 -7.02
C TYR A 90 7.76 -17.32 -7.28
N GLU A 91 8.99 -17.08 -7.72
CA GLU A 91 9.97 -18.14 -7.99
C GLU A 91 10.31 -18.98 -6.74
N LEU A 92 10.33 -18.37 -5.56
CA LEU A 92 10.59 -19.08 -4.31
C LEU A 92 9.41 -19.98 -3.92
N ILE A 93 8.19 -19.45 -3.99
CA ILE A 93 6.99 -20.17 -3.55
C ILE A 93 6.55 -21.22 -4.58
N LYS A 94 6.72 -20.98 -5.87
CA LYS A 94 6.41 -21.94 -6.94
C LYS A 94 7.09 -23.31 -6.73
N LYS A 95 8.24 -23.35 -6.08
CA LYS A 95 8.93 -24.60 -5.72
C LYS A 95 8.19 -25.43 -4.67
N HIS A 96 7.31 -24.81 -3.88
CA HIS A 96 6.51 -25.43 -2.84
C HIS A 96 5.04 -25.58 -3.24
N ASN A 97 4.52 -24.65 -4.03
CA ASN A 97 3.18 -24.68 -4.62
C ASN A 97 3.25 -24.26 -6.10
N PRO A 98 3.31 -25.20 -7.05
CA PRO A 98 3.37 -24.90 -8.49
C PRO A 98 2.13 -24.14 -9.01
N ASN A 99 1.01 -24.18 -8.26
CA ASN A 99 -0.26 -23.57 -8.65
C ASN A 99 -0.44 -22.16 -8.10
N VAL A 100 0.56 -21.60 -7.38
CA VAL A 100 0.48 -20.22 -6.86
C VAL A 100 0.27 -19.23 -8.00
N LYS A 101 -0.61 -18.23 -7.79
CA LYS A 101 -0.91 -17.19 -8.78
C LYS A 101 -0.75 -15.79 -8.18
N ILE A 102 -0.43 -14.84 -9.05
CA ILE A 102 -0.42 -13.41 -8.75
C ILE A 102 -1.77 -12.84 -9.22
N ILE A 103 -2.63 -12.44 -8.27
CA ILE A 103 -3.87 -11.73 -8.58
C ILE A 103 -3.53 -10.25 -8.75
N THR A 104 -3.84 -9.72 -9.93
CA THR A 104 -3.57 -8.33 -10.28
C THR A 104 -4.46 -7.90 -11.46
N ASN A 105 -4.52 -6.60 -11.74
CA ASN A 105 -5.14 -6.10 -12.96
C ASN A 105 -4.14 -6.07 -14.13
N GLN A 106 -4.66 -5.94 -15.34
CA GLN A 106 -3.86 -5.94 -16.56
C GLN A 106 -2.78 -4.84 -16.56
N LYS A 107 -3.12 -3.64 -16.06
CA LYS A 107 -2.20 -2.49 -16.04
C LYS A 107 -1.02 -2.72 -15.10
N THR A 108 -1.26 -3.25 -13.90
CA THR A 108 -0.17 -3.62 -12.97
C THR A 108 0.76 -4.66 -13.59
N LYS A 109 0.20 -5.71 -14.22
CA LYS A 109 1.02 -6.72 -14.92
C LYS A 109 1.92 -6.10 -15.99
N GLU A 110 1.38 -5.18 -16.79
CA GLU A 110 2.16 -4.48 -17.81
C GLU A 110 3.32 -3.70 -17.18
N LEU A 111 3.03 -2.89 -16.16
CA LEU A 111 4.02 -2.03 -15.51
C LEU A 111 5.06 -2.82 -14.69
N LEU A 112 4.69 -3.98 -14.12
CA LEU A 112 5.64 -4.89 -13.46
C LEU A 112 6.60 -5.57 -14.45
N ASN A 113 6.22 -5.75 -15.72
CA ASN A 113 7.06 -6.35 -16.74
C ASN A 113 7.79 -5.33 -17.61
N ASP A 114 7.23 -4.12 -17.76
CA ASP A 114 7.90 -2.95 -18.38
C ASP A 114 8.41 -2.00 -17.27
N TYR A 115 9.25 -2.55 -16.41
CA TYR A 115 9.68 -1.90 -15.17
C TYR A 115 10.88 -0.97 -15.33
N GLU A 116 11.62 -1.02 -16.42
CA GLU A 116 12.93 -0.36 -16.55
C GLU A 116 12.85 1.16 -16.35
N TYR A 117 11.85 1.80 -16.97
CA TYR A 117 11.63 3.23 -16.81
C TYR A 117 11.38 3.61 -15.35
N HIS A 118 10.45 2.92 -14.68
CA HIS A 118 10.12 3.14 -13.28
C HIS A 118 11.33 2.86 -12.37
N LEU A 119 12.01 1.73 -12.59
CA LEU A 119 13.16 1.32 -11.79
C LEU A 119 14.32 2.32 -11.89
N ASN A 120 14.61 2.84 -13.09
CA ASN A 120 15.67 3.83 -13.29
C ASN A 120 15.37 5.15 -12.57
N ARG A 121 14.11 5.59 -12.55
CA ARG A 121 13.70 6.76 -11.78
C ARG A 121 13.82 6.53 -10.27
N ALA A 122 13.38 5.38 -9.79
CA ALA A 122 13.55 5.02 -8.39
C ALA A 122 15.03 4.98 -7.99
N LYS A 123 15.91 4.43 -8.85
CA LYS A 123 17.38 4.44 -8.63
C LYS A 123 17.96 5.84 -8.51
N SER A 124 17.49 6.79 -9.29
CA SER A 124 17.96 8.18 -9.21
C SER A 124 17.62 8.85 -7.88
N THR A 125 16.55 8.40 -7.21
CA THR A 125 16.08 8.94 -5.94
C THR A 125 16.64 8.18 -4.72
N PHE A 126 16.67 6.83 -4.79
CA PHE A 126 16.96 5.95 -3.65
C PHE A 126 18.28 5.15 -3.79
N GLY A 127 18.97 5.29 -4.92
CA GLY A 127 20.21 4.57 -5.20
C GLY A 127 19.98 3.06 -5.40
N ASN A 128 20.97 2.26 -4.98
CA ASN A 128 20.93 0.80 -5.17
C ASN A 128 20.08 0.06 -4.12
N ASN A 129 19.48 0.76 -3.18
CA ASN A 129 18.69 0.15 -2.10
C ASN A 129 17.29 -0.29 -2.51
N ILE A 130 16.94 -0.20 -3.79
CA ILE A 130 15.62 -0.55 -4.32
C ILE A 130 15.51 -2.02 -4.79
N GLY A 131 16.61 -2.76 -4.80
CA GLY A 131 16.64 -4.14 -5.26
C GLY A 131 16.58 -4.28 -6.79
N GLU A 132 16.40 -5.52 -7.24
CA GLU A 132 16.23 -5.87 -8.66
C GLU A 132 14.76 -6.11 -8.98
N MET A 133 14.35 -5.75 -10.19
CA MET A 133 13.13 -6.23 -10.80
C MET A 133 13.49 -7.15 -11.98
N ARG A 134 12.63 -8.12 -12.26
CA ARG A 134 12.75 -9.04 -13.40
C ARG A 134 11.38 -9.32 -13.97
N PRO A 135 11.28 -9.65 -15.28
CA PRO A 135 10.03 -10.06 -15.87
C PRO A 135 9.45 -11.28 -15.17
N ILE A 136 8.13 -11.31 -15.07
CA ILE A 136 7.38 -12.42 -14.49
C ILE A 136 6.68 -13.16 -15.62
N GLU A 137 6.76 -14.49 -15.64
CA GLU A 137 6.12 -15.31 -16.67
C GLU A 137 4.60 -15.08 -16.73
N LYS A 138 4.05 -15.07 -17.95
CA LYS A 138 2.61 -14.79 -18.17
C LYS A 138 1.70 -15.74 -17.40
N SER A 139 2.09 -17.00 -17.27
CA SER A 139 1.34 -18.07 -16.58
C SER A 139 1.22 -17.85 -15.06
N ALA A 140 2.09 -17.02 -14.46
CA ALA A 140 2.04 -16.67 -13.06
C ALA A 140 0.80 -15.82 -12.69
N PHE A 141 0.28 -15.03 -13.64
CA PHE A 141 -0.77 -14.08 -13.39
C PHE A 141 -2.18 -14.68 -13.49
N ASN A 142 -3.00 -14.31 -12.56
CA ASN A 142 -4.46 -14.38 -12.64
C ASN A 142 -4.96 -12.92 -12.76
N ILE A 143 -5.28 -12.51 -13.99
CA ILE A 143 -5.72 -11.15 -14.27
C ILE A 143 -7.20 -11.02 -13.93
N ILE A 144 -7.51 -10.00 -13.16
CA ILE A 144 -8.87 -9.64 -12.77
C ILE A 144 -9.18 -8.20 -13.19
N GLU A 145 -10.46 -7.88 -13.31
CA GLU A 145 -10.95 -6.51 -13.39
C GLU A 145 -11.41 -6.10 -11.98
N PRO A 146 -10.68 -5.21 -11.27
CA PRO A 146 -11.10 -4.75 -9.96
C PRO A 146 -12.44 -4.03 -10.04
N THR A 147 -13.36 -4.34 -9.12
CA THR A 147 -14.68 -3.73 -9.14
C THR A 147 -14.62 -2.22 -8.87
N ILE A 148 -15.47 -1.48 -9.60
CA ILE A 148 -15.71 -0.05 -9.36
C ILE A 148 -16.89 0.19 -8.41
N ASN A 149 -17.53 -0.88 -7.95
CA ASN A 149 -18.67 -0.83 -7.03
C ASN A 149 -18.18 -0.71 -5.57
N PHE A 150 -18.27 0.47 -5.02
CA PHE A 150 -17.97 0.79 -3.61
C PHE A 150 -19.29 0.79 -2.81
N SER A 151 -19.94 -0.34 -2.74
CA SER A 151 -21.21 -0.46 -2.03
C SER A 151 -21.00 -0.42 -0.51
N SER A 152 -21.89 0.30 0.17
CA SER A 152 -22.00 0.22 1.63
C SER A 152 -22.51 -1.14 2.13
N SER A 153 -23.09 -1.95 1.22
CA SER A 153 -23.44 -3.34 1.46
C SER A 153 -22.31 -4.27 0.98
N PRO A 154 -21.48 -4.83 1.86
CA PRO A 154 -20.31 -5.63 1.47
C PRO A 154 -20.69 -6.85 0.60
N ASN A 155 -21.85 -7.42 0.82
CA ASN A 155 -22.33 -8.59 0.05
C ASN A 155 -22.63 -8.30 -1.42
N SER A 156 -22.73 -7.03 -1.81
CA SER A 156 -22.90 -6.62 -3.22
C SER A 156 -21.58 -6.34 -3.93
N ILE A 157 -20.45 -6.41 -3.22
CA ILE A 157 -19.12 -6.27 -3.81
C ILE A 157 -18.76 -7.61 -4.46
N GLU A 158 -18.25 -7.56 -5.69
CA GLU A 158 -17.87 -8.76 -6.43
C GLU A 158 -16.81 -9.58 -5.69
N THR A 159 -17.07 -10.87 -5.54
CA THR A 159 -16.17 -11.83 -4.88
C THR A 159 -15.25 -12.47 -5.91
N ILE A 160 -13.95 -12.40 -5.69
CA ILE A 160 -12.93 -13.03 -6.53
C ILE A 160 -12.70 -14.48 -6.10
N ASP A 161 -12.65 -14.72 -4.79
CA ASP A 161 -12.48 -16.06 -4.23
C ASP A 161 -13.02 -16.10 -2.79
N THR A 162 -13.18 -17.30 -2.27
CA THR A 162 -13.70 -17.56 -0.93
C THR A 162 -12.80 -18.55 -0.20
N PHE A 163 -12.48 -18.25 1.05
CA PHE A 163 -11.67 -19.08 1.94
C PHE A 163 -12.50 -19.54 3.13
N SER A 164 -12.17 -20.71 3.69
CA SER A 164 -12.70 -21.18 4.97
C SER A 164 -11.77 -20.80 6.11
N LEU A 165 -12.34 -20.36 7.22
CA LEU A 165 -11.64 -20.13 8.48
C LEU A 165 -12.51 -20.62 9.66
N ASN A 166 -12.11 -21.73 10.30
CA ASN A 166 -12.86 -22.34 11.40
C ASN A 166 -14.34 -22.56 11.04
N GLY A 167 -14.63 -23.03 9.83
CA GLY A 167 -15.99 -23.26 9.33
C GLY A 167 -16.76 -22.01 8.89
N LYS A 168 -16.15 -20.82 8.95
CA LYS A 168 -16.72 -19.57 8.44
C LYS A 168 -16.16 -19.22 7.09
N GLU A 169 -16.99 -18.56 6.27
CA GLU A 169 -16.60 -18.07 4.96
C GLU A 169 -15.95 -16.69 5.06
N ILE A 170 -14.81 -16.52 4.37
CA ILE A 170 -14.16 -15.23 4.17
C ILE A 170 -14.01 -14.98 2.66
N LYS A 171 -14.65 -13.93 2.16
CA LYS A 171 -14.60 -13.55 0.76
C LYS A 171 -13.45 -12.58 0.50
N LEU A 172 -12.71 -12.83 -0.56
CA LEU A 172 -11.73 -11.90 -1.13
C LEU A 172 -12.41 -11.10 -2.24
N SER A 173 -12.28 -9.79 -2.16
CA SER A 173 -12.70 -8.85 -3.21
C SER A 173 -11.59 -7.83 -3.44
N ILE A 174 -11.60 -7.15 -4.60
CA ILE A 174 -10.61 -6.12 -4.93
C ILE A 174 -11.32 -4.92 -5.56
N LEU A 175 -11.08 -3.74 -5.02
CA LEU A 175 -11.61 -2.47 -5.49
C LEU A 175 -10.61 -1.76 -6.38
N LYS A 176 -11.08 -1.12 -7.46
CA LYS A 176 -10.28 -0.23 -8.29
C LYS A 176 -10.14 1.13 -7.61
N THR A 177 -8.93 1.53 -7.27
CA THR A 177 -8.63 2.73 -6.47
C THR A 177 -7.53 3.60 -7.10
N PRO A 178 -7.72 4.09 -8.34
CA PRO A 178 -6.71 4.88 -9.04
C PRO A 178 -6.49 6.25 -8.39
N GLY A 179 -5.41 6.94 -8.79
CA GLY A 179 -5.06 8.30 -8.39
C GLY A 179 -3.66 8.42 -7.81
N HIS A 180 -3.23 7.51 -6.92
CA HIS A 180 -1.81 7.36 -6.58
C HIS A 180 -1.03 6.85 -7.79
N THR A 181 -1.52 5.77 -8.37
CA THR A 181 -1.14 5.26 -9.69
C THR A 181 -2.39 4.81 -10.46
N PRO A 182 -2.36 4.71 -11.81
CA PRO A 182 -3.54 4.32 -12.59
C PRO A 182 -3.95 2.86 -12.40
N ASP A 183 -3.04 2.01 -11.96
CA ASP A 183 -3.21 0.58 -11.72
C ASP A 183 -3.58 0.23 -10.27
N HIS A 184 -3.66 1.24 -9.39
CA HIS A 184 -3.86 1.00 -7.97
C HIS A 184 -5.19 0.31 -7.67
N GLN A 185 -5.13 -0.67 -6.75
CA GLN A 185 -6.27 -1.46 -6.29
C GLN A 185 -6.15 -1.77 -4.79
N CYS A 186 -7.30 -1.87 -4.11
CA CYS A 186 -7.38 -2.22 -2.69
C CYS A 186 -8.00 -3.61 -2.51
N PRO A 187 -7.24 -4.62 -2.07
CA PRO A 187 -7.80 -5.91 -1.67
C PRO A 187 -8.55 -5.77 -0.34
N LEU A 188 -9.64 -6.51 -0.20
CA LEU A 188 -10.40 -6.56 1.04
C LEU A 188 -10.91 -7.97 1.35
N PHE A 189 -11.08 -8.25 2.64
CA PHE A 189 -11.70 -9.46 3.15
C PHE A 189 -13.04 -9.15 3.80
N ILE A 190 -14.08 -9.86 3.35
CA ILE A 190 -15.43 -9.78 3.91
C ILE A 190 -15.67 -11.01 4.75
N LYS A 191 -16.02 -10.80 6.02
CA LYS A 191 -16.32 -11.85 7.00
C LYS A 191 -17.64 -11.53 7.71
N ASP A 192 -18.52 -12.50 7.85
CA ASP A 192 -19.81 -12.34 8.52
C ASP A 192 -20.65 -11.15 7.96
N GLY A 193 -20.53 -10.87 6.66
CA GLY A 193 -21.25 -9.77 5.96
C GLY A 193 -20.65 -8.37 6.17
N GLU A 194 -19.49 -8.24 6.80
CA GLU A 194 -18.79 -6.97 7.04
C GLU A 194 -17.41 -6.98 6.38
N ILE A 195 -16.90 -5.81 6.00
CA ILE A 195 -15.51 -5.65 5.57
C ILE A 195 -14.63 -5.74 6.82
N ASP A 196 -14.08 -6.93 7.10
CA ASP A 196 -13.21 -7.13 8.26
C ASP A 196 -11.85 -6.46 8.09
N PHE A 197 -11.32 -6.47 6.86
CA PHE A 197 -10.05 -5.84 6.52
C PHE A 197 -10.06 -5.25 5.11
N ILE A 198 -9.43 -4.10 4.92
CA ILE A 198 -9.05 -3.53 3.62
C ILE A 198 -7.57 -3.15 3.62
N GLY A 199 -6.84 -3.56 2.57
CA GLY A 199 -5.48 -3.08 2.31
C GLY A 199 -5.54 -1.82 1.47
N PHE A 200 -5.31 -0.65 2.06
CA PHE A 200 -5.36 0.63 1.35
C PHE A 200 -4.19 0.84 0.39
N GLY A 201 -3.07 0.09 0.55
CA GLY A 201 -1.85 0.43 -0.18
C GLY A 201 -1.47 1.88 0.06
N GLU A 202 -1.57 2.71 -0.98
CA GLU A 202 -1.33 4.15 -0.93
C GLU A 202 -2.56 5.01 -1.34
N ALA A 203 -3.76 4.41 -1.40
CA ALA A 203 -5.00 5.12 -1.74
C ALA A 203 -5.46 6.11 -0.65
N VAL A 204 -4.92 6.03 0.56
CA VAL A 204 -5.26 6.87 1.72
C VAL A 204 -3.99 7.44 2.37
N GLY A 205 -2.97 7.75 1.55
CA GLY A 205 -1.69 8.24 2.06
C GLY A 205 -0.86 7.18 2.80
N THR A 206 0.07 7.66 3.61
CA THR A 206 0.93 6.84 4.47
C THR A 206 0.65 7.12 5.94
N LEU A 207 0.82 6.12 6.82
CA LEU A 207 0.58 6.22 8.26
C LEU A 207 1.90 6.11 9.03
N TYR A 208 2.72 7.16 9.01
CA TYR A 208 4.01 7.16 9.69
C TYR A 208 3.96 7.63 11.15
N HIS A 209 2.76 7.76 11.73
CA HIS A 209 2.60 8.05 13.15
C HIS A 209 2.03 6.83 13.90
N SER A 210 2.72 6.38 14.95
CA SER A 210 2.37 5.14 15.66
C SER A 210 1.20 5.27 16.64
N THR A 211 0.79 6.49 17.00
CA THR A 211 -0.22 6.74 18.04
C THR A 211 -1.32 7.72 17.64
N LYS A 212 -1.13 8.48 16.55
CA LYS A 212 -2.11 9.46 16.07
C LYS A 212 -2.60 9.08 14.69
N LEU A 213 -3.89 9.26 14.43
CA LEU A 213 -4.51 9.08 13.12
C LEU A 213 -4.17 10.28 12.20
N LEU A 214 -2.89 10.38 11.84
CA LEU A 214 -2.35 11.42 10.96
C LEU A 214 -1.68 10.75 9.77
N THR A 215 -2.07 11.17 8.58
CA THR A 215 -1.50 10.65 7.34
C THR A 215 -0.49 11.62 6.72
N MET A 216 0.36 11.09 5.85
CA MET A 216 1.18 11.87 4.92
C MET A 216 0.76 11.60 3.47
N PRO A 217 1.09 12.50 2.52
CA PRO A 217 0.65 12.33 1.13
C PRO A 217 1.46 11.25 0.42
N THR A 218 0.88 10.68 -0.62
CA THR A 218 1.49 9.71 -1.53
C THR A 218 1.58 10.25 -2.98
N SER A 219 1.71 11.56 -3.12
CA SER A 219 1.79 12.25 -4.41
C SER A 219 3.14 12.04 -5.09
N MET A 220 3.50 10.76 -5.37
CA MET A 220 4.75 10.43 -6.05
C MET A 220 4.66 10.76 -7.56
N PRO A 221 5.71 11.35 -8.18
CA PRO A 221 5.77 11.43 -9.62
C PRO A 221 5.94 9.99 -10.15
N VAL A 222 5.42 9.60 -11.27
CA VAL A 222 4.97 10.25 -12.50
C VAL A 222 3.43 10.21 -12.64
N TYR A 223 2.78 9.28 -11.95
CA TYR A 223 1.41 8.86 -12.22
C TYR A 223 0.37 9.48 -11.31
N PHE A 224 0.79 10.21 -10.27
CA PHE A 224 -0.14 10.79 -9.32
C PHE A 224 -1.08 11.78 -10.00
N GLN A 225 -2.38 11.63 -9.77
CA GLN A 225 -3.45 12.50 -10.27
C GLN A 225 -4.36 12.89 -9.10
N TYR A 226 -4.24 14.12 -8.64
CA TYR A 226 -4.95 14.61 -7.46
C TYR A 226 -6.47 14.46 -7.58
N LYS A 227 -7.06 14.83 -8.73
CA LYS A 227 -8.50 14.74 -8.95
C LYS A 227 -9.01 13.30 -8.79
N GLU A 228 -8.39 12.37 -9.48
CA GLU A 228 -8.76 10.95 -9.46
C GLU A 228 -8.54 10.33 -8.06
N TYR A 229 -7.44 10.75 -7.40
CA TYR A 229 -7.14 10.36 -6.02
C TYR A 229 -8.25 10.78 -5.05
N MET A 230 -8.71 12.02 -5.12
CA MET A 230 -9.77 12.53 -4.26
C MET A 230 -11.13 11.88 -4.57
N GLU A 231 -11.43 11.58 -5.83
CA GLU A 231 -12.63 10.83 -6.24
C GLU A 231 -12.61 9.40 -5.67
N THR A 232 -11.45 8.75 -5.68
CA THR A 232 -11.24 7.44 -5.05
C THR A 232 -11.46 7.51 -3.54
N LEU A 233 -10.90 8.52 -2.87
CA LEU A 233 -11.07 8.72 -1.43
C LEU A 233 -12.54 8.93 -1.05
N GLU A 234 -13.30 9.72 -1.84
CA GLU A 234 -14.74 9.90 -1.64
C GLU A 234 -15.54 8.58 -1.74
N LYS A 235 -15.11 7.68 -2.62
CA LYS A 235 -15.71 6.35 -2.72
C LYS A 235 -15.35 5.49 -1.52
N LEU A 236 -14.07 5.50 -1.09
CA LEU A 236 -13.61 4.73 0.08
C LEU A 236 -14.31 5.15 1.38
N LYS A 237 -14.67 6.42 1.54
CA LYS A 237 -15.42 6.91 2.70
C LYS A 237 -16.84 6.32 2.84
N LYS A 238 -17.40 5.73 1.79
CA LYS A 238 -18.69 5.03 1.82
C LYS A 238 -18.60 3.64 2.43
N LEU A 239 -17.38 3.09 2.51
CA LEU A 239 -17.12 1.80 3.13
C LEU A 239 -16.96 1.97 4.65
N HIS A 240 -17.23 0.89 5.39
CA HIS A 240 -17.11 0.88 6.84
C HIS A 240 -16.25 -0.31 7.32
N PRO A 241 -14.98 -0.40 6.89
CA PRO A 241 -14.14 -1.52 7.26
C PRO A 241 -13.82 -1.50 8.76
N ILE A 242 -13.72 -2.70 9.34
CA ILE A 242 -13.33 -2.89 10.76
C ILE A 242 -11.84 -2.59 10.94
N LYS A 243 -11.03 -2.98 9.96
CA LYS A 243 -9.56 -2.73 9.97
C LYS A 243 -9.10 -2.22 8.62
N ALA A 244 -8.09 -1.37 8.62
CA ALA A 244 -7.44 -0.85 7.42
C ALA A 244 -5.92 -0.97 7.54
N GLY A 245 -5.31 -1.65 6.57
CA GLY A 245 -3.85 -1.79 6.44
C GLY A 245 -3.29 -0.77 5.47
N PHE A 246 -2.22 -0.10 5.87
CA PHE A 246 -1.49 0.86 5.05
C PHE A 246 -0.24 0.21 4.47
N GLY A 247 0.07 0.46 3.21
CA GLY A 247 1.34 0.03 2.60
C GLY A 247 2.52 0.67 3.34
N HIS A 248 2.40 1.94 3.67
CA HIS A 248 3.32 2.71 4.51
C HIS A 248 2.55 3.37 5.68
N PHE A 249 2.37 2.86 6.79
CA PHE A 249 2.68 1.72 7.59
C PHE A 249 1.54 1.43 8.58
N GLY A 250 1.42 0.18 9.02
CA GLY A 250 0.56 -0.20 10.16
C GLY A 250 -0.88 -0.54 9.81
N VAL A 251 -1.65 -0.87 10.85
CA VAL A 251 -3.08 -1.21 10.77
C VAL A 251 -3.88 -0.33 11.72
N VAL A 252 -4.89 0.36 11.19
CA VAL A 252 -5.90 1.07 11.98
C VAL A 252 -7.05 0.11 12.27
N SER A 253 -7.47 0.03 13.53
CA SER A 253 -8.54 -0.86 14.01
C SER A 253 -9.72 -0.09 14.57
N GLY A 254 -10.92 -0.54 14.26
CA GLY A 254 -12.21 0.03 14.65
C GLY A 254 -12.83 0.90 13.55
N LYS A 255 -14.10 0.63 13.21
CA LYS A 255 -14.83 1.36 12.14
C LYS A 255 -14.79 2.88 12.32
N ALA A 256 -14.92 3.37 13.56
CA ALA A 256 -14.86 4.80 13.87
C ALA A 256 -13.48 5.39 13.54
N ASN A 257 -12.41 4.71 13.92
CA ASN A 257 -11.04 5.14 13.69
C ASN A 257 -10.67 5.09 12.20
N VAL A 258 -11.12 4.05 11.47
CA VAL A 258 -10.91 3.98 10.02
C VAL A 258 -11.68 5.09 9.30
N ARG A 259 -12.88 5.40 9.75
CA ARG A 259 -13.64 6.53 9.24
C ARG A 259 -12.92 7.86 9.53
N GLU A 260 -12.46 8.06 10.75
CA GLU A 260 -11.74 9.27 11.16
C GLU A 260 -10.51 9.53 10.28
N ILE A 261 -9.66 8.50 10.04
CA ILE A 261 -8.46 8.68 9.23
C ILE A 261 -8.76 8.97 7.76
N LEU A 262 -9.88 8.49 7.22
CA LEU A 262 -10.32 8.81 5.85
C LEU A 262 -10.70 10.31 5.71
N PHE A 263 -11.43 10.85 6.69
CA PHE A 263 -11.80 12.27 6.70
C PHE A 263 -10.59 13.18 7.02
N GLU A 264 -9.72 12.73 7.92
CA GLU A 264 -8.47 13.39 8.23
C GLU A 264 -7.59 13.51 6.98
N HIS A 265 -7.44 12.41 6.25
CA HIS A 265 -6.64 12.39 5.01
C HIS A 265 -7.20 13.31 3.94
N GLU A 266 -8.52 13.35 3.76
CA GLU A 266 -9.17 14.27 2.82
C GLU A 266 -8.86 15.73 3.15
N SER A 267 -9.08 16.11 4.41
CA SER A 267 -8.82 17.47 4.88
C SER A 267 -7.35 17.85 4.71
N PHE A 268 -6.46 16.93 5.09
CA PHE A 268 -5.02 17.11 4.96
C PHE A 268 -4.59 17.28 3.50
N MET A 269 -5.08 16.45 2.56
CA MET A 269 -4.71 16.55 1.16
C MET A 269 -5.16 17.86 0.50
N LYS A 270 -6.34 18.38 0.89
CA LYS A 270 -6.81 19.72 0.47
C LYS A 270 -5.88 20.81 0.97
N GLU A 271 -5.53 20.79 2.25
CA GLU A 271 -4.62 21.77 2.85
C GLU A 271 -3.20 21.68 2.28
N TYR A 272 -2.67 20.47 2.13
CA TYR A 272 -1.36 20.20 1.54
C TYR A 272 -1.24 20.80 0.14
N ARG A 273 -2.22 20.51 -0.73
CA ARG A 273 -2.27 21.07 -2.09
C ARG A 273 -2.34 22.61 -2.07
N ALA A 274 -3.20 23.18 -1.24
CA ALA A 274 -3.34 24.64 -1.12
C ALA A 274 -2.04 25.31 -0.65
N LYS A 275 -1.32 24.71 0.31
CA LYS A 275 -0.03 25.21 0.78
C LYS A 275 1.05 25.14 -0.32
N ILE A 276 1.09 24.10 -1.13
CA ILE A 276 2.05 24.00 -2.25
C ILE A 276 1.76 25.13 -3.25
N ILE A 277 0.50 25.36 -3.64
CA ILE A 277 0.10 26.45 -4.53
C ILE A 277 0.58 27.78 -3.96
N LYS A 278 0.20 28.09 -2.72
CA LYS A 278 0.57 29.33 -2.03
C LYS A 278 2.08 29.58 -2.02
N TYR A 279 2.88 28.55 -1.70
CA TYR A 279 4.33 28.73 -1.61
C TYR A 279 4.98 28.84 -2.98
N TYR A 280 4.44 28.15 -3.99
CA TYR A 280 4.92 28.26 -5.35
C TYR A 280 4.66 29.66 -5.94
N GLU A 281 3.49 30.23 -5.70
CA GLU A 281 3.15 31.61 -6.10
C GLU A 281 4.06 32.66 -5.44
N GLN A 282 4.48 32.42 -4.19
CA GLN A 282 5.45 33.30 -3.51
C GLN A 282 6.85 33.21 -4.13
N LYS A 283 7.29 32.01 -4.48
CA LYS A 283 8.57 31.76 -5.14
C LYS A 283 8.53 30.43 -5.91
N PRO A 284 8.59 30.45 -7.27
CA PRO A 284 8.43 29.27 -8.11
C PRO A 284 9.67 28.35 -8.14
N GLU A 285 10.23 28.06 -6.98
CA GLU A 285 11.40 27.21 -6.79
C GLU A 285 11.04 26.00 -5.93
N THR A 286 11.34 24.77 -6.42
CA THR A 286 11.06 23.52 -5.70
C THR A 286 11.69 23.53 -4.29
N ARG A 287 12.94 23.97 -4.15
CA ARG A 287 13.63 24.02 -2.85
C ARG A 287 12.92 24.94 -1.87
N TYR A 288 12.40 26.08 -2.34
CA TYR A 288 11.64 27.00 -1.50
C TYR A 288 10.34 26.34 -1.02
N VAL A 289 9.57 25.75 -1.93
CA VAL A 289 8.31 25.07 -1.59
C VAL A 289 8.56 23.95 -0.58
N VAL A 290 9.57 23.08 -0.83
CA VAL A 290 9.94 21.99 0.09
C VAL A 290 10.31 22.54 1.47
N LYS A 291 11.14 23.57 1.54
CA LYS A 291 11.53 24.21 2.82
C LYS A 291 10.32 24.73 3.59
N ARG A 292 9.35 25.32 2.88
CA ARG A 292 8.16 25.92 3.51
C ARG A 292 7.13 24.90 3.94
N ILE A 293 6.98 23.79 3.20
CA ILE A 293 6.03 22.72 3.53
C ILE A 293 6.56 21.75 4.59
N LEU A 294 7.87 21.60 4.71
CA LEU A 294 8.51 20.63 5.61
C LEU A 294 7.99 20.68 7.06
N PRO A 295 7.86 21.87 7.73
CA PRO A 295 7.31 21.94 9.08
C PRO A 295 5.90 21.39 9.18
N PHE A 296 5.07 21.55 8.13
CA PHE A 296 3.71 21.04 8.08
C PHE A 296 3.66 19.51 8.00
N LEU A 297 4.65 18.88 7.34
CA LEU A 297 4.71 17.42 7.19
C LEU A 297 5.36 16.73 8.38
N VAL A 298 6.35 17.37 9.01
CA VAL A 298 7.19 16.73 10.05
C VAL A 298 6.41 16.26 11.26
N HIS A 299 5.42 17.01 11.73
CA HIS A 299 4.63 16.59 12.89
C HIS A 299 3.60 15.50 12.60
N ARG A 300 3.49 15.07 11.34
CA ARG A 300 2.59 13.99 10.92
C ARG A 300 3.27 12.61 10.97
N THR A 301 4.53 12.58 11.40
CA THR A 301 5.30 11.34 11.53
C THR A 301 6.09 11.35 12.84
N ASP A 302 6.23 10.20 13.46
CA ASP A 302 7.15 9.96 14.59
C ASP A 302 8.41 9.18 14.17
N LEU A 303 8.63 9.03 12.87
CA LEU A 303 9.86 8.44 12.31
C LEU A 303 11.03 9.41 12.29
N MET A 304 10.79 10.70 12.50
CA MET A 304 11.82 11.72 12.52
C MET A 304 12.51 11.82 13.88
N GLY A 305 13.39 10.88 14.14
CA GLY A 305 14.44 11.01 15.14
C GLY A 305 15.80 11.14 14.44
N GLY A 306 16.22 12.36 14.08
CA GLY A 306 17.49 12.60 13.41
C GLY A 306 17.39 12.76 11.88
N ASP A 307 18.55 13.00 11.25
CA ASP A 307 18.71 13.17 9.80
C ASP A 307 18.52 11.85 9.03
N ASN A 308 17.24 11.41 8.87
CA ASN A 308 16.97 10.25 8.03
C ASN A 308 16.93 10.69 6.54
N PRO A 309 17.96 10.36 5.73
CA PRO A 309 18.05 10.79 4.35
C PRO A 309 16.93 10.18 3.47
N VAL A 310 16.42 9.00 3.83
CA VAL A 310 15.32 8.34 3.10
C VAL A 310 14.06 9.18 3.21
N LEU A 311 13.70 9.63 4.41
CA LEU A 311 12.50 10.43 4.62
C LEU A 311 12.59 11.80 3.94
N ARG A 312 13.79 12.41 3.88
CA ARG A 312 14.02 13.64 3.11
C ARG A 312 13.76 13.43 1.61
N ASN A 313 14.23 12.31 1.06
CA ASN A 313 14.00 11.97 -0.36
C ASN A 313 12.51 11.71 -0.63
N ILE A 314 11.82 11.01 0.28
CA ILE A 314 10.37 10.81 0.19
C ILE A 314 9.64 12.17 0.17
N ILE A 315 9.95 13.08 1.12
CA ILE A 315 9.31 14.40 1.17
C ILE A 315 9.59 15.19 -0.10
N LEU A 316 10.80 15.17 -0.62
CA LEU A 316 11.12 15.83 -1.89
C LEU A 316 10.29 15.26 -3.04
N ALA A 317 10.19 13.93 -3.12
CA ALA A 317 9.47 13.25 -4.19
C ALA A 317 7.96 13.53 -4.15
N ILE A 318 7.33 13.47 -2.96
CA ILE A 318 5.88 13.73 -2.83
C ILE A 318 5.53 15.20 -3.12
N VAL A 319 6.37 16.14 -2.70
CA VAL A 319 6.19 17.57 -3.05
C VAL A 319 6.36 17.79 -4.55
N TYR A 320 7.39 17.18 -5.15
CA TYR A 320 7.63 17.27 -6.59
C TYR A 320 6.47 16.67 -7.39
N GLY A 321 5.95 15.51 -6.99
CA GLY A 321 4.82 14.88 -7.67
C GLY A 321 3.53 15.70 -7.62
N MET A 322 3.22 16.36 -6.49
CA MET A 322 2.11 17.32 -6.43
C MET A 322 2.36 18.55 -7.33
N MET A 323 3.62 19.01 -7.45
CA MET A 323 3.96 20.11 -8.35
C MET A 323 3.84 19.71 -9.82
N VAL A 324 4.07 18.43 -10.16
CA VAL A 324 3.85 17.88 -11.50
C VAL A 324 2.36 17.84 -11.82
N ASP A 325 1.52 17.35 -10.89
CA ASP A 325 0.05 17.33 -11.03
C ASP A 325 -0.53 18.74 -11.22
N LEU A 326 0.06 19.75 -10.57
CA LEU A 326 -0.32 21.16 -10.72
C LEU A 326 0.20 21.82 -12.03
N GLY A 327 0.98 21.13 -12.85
CA GLY A 327 1.61 21.69 -14.04
C GLY A 327 2.78 22.66 -13.75
N TYR A 328 3.28 22.65 -12.51
CA TYR A 328 4.41 23.52 -12.11
C TYR A 328 5.77 22.91 -12.47
N ARG A 329 5.81 21.63 -12.77
CA ARG A 329 7.01 20.88 -13.17
C ARG A 329 6.68 19.90 -14.28
N ASN A 330 7.67 19.65 -15.12
CA ASN A 330 7.59 18.61 -16.14
C ASN A 330 8.23 17.32 -15.61
N ILE A 331 7.78 16.19 -16.15
CA ILE A 331 8.28 14.85 -15.83
C ILE A 331 9.66 14.62 -16.44
#